data_72a63f6ab8609cef45a74843102e7dcc
#
_entry.id   72a63f6ab8609cef45a74843102e7dcc
#
_cell.length_a   1.000
_cell.length_b   1.000
_cell.length_c   1.000
_cell.angle_alpha   90.00
_cell.angle_beta   90.00
_cell.angle_gamma   90.00
#
_symmetry.space_group_name_H-M   'P 1'
#
loop_
_entity.id
_entity.type
_entity.pdbx_description
1 polymer ?
#
loop_
_entity_poly.entity_id
_entity_poly.type
_entity_poly.pdbx_seq_one_letter_code
_entity_poly.pdbx_strand_id
1 'polypeptide(L)'
;LSGLVGSEMCIRDRIKGRDITDAHVDFYARFVRAGVVVANLDNDPDSYDHSVTLEHLEILRAASDADGRKLQVHTLSPPMNPRQNRFSRGNPDFAAGYINYFVINGAVISPQFGDRQADAKAHSLLASLYPGRQVIQLDIDAIAAGGGGIHCVTHQQPGL
;
A
#
# COMPACT_ATOMS: atom_id res chain seq x y z
N LEU A 1 7.37 8.33 16.46
CA LEU A 1 6.33 9.02 15.65
C LEU A 1 6.92 10.15 14.80
N SER A 2 8.03 10.81 15.21
CA SER A 2 8.64 11.92 14.48
C SER A 2 9.28 11.50 13.13
N GLY A 3 9.70 10.26 12.96
CA GLY A 3 10.31 9.79 11.71
C GLY A 3 9.31 9.55 10.57
N LEU A 4 8.08 9.14 10.89
CA LEU A 4 7.02 8.95 9.88
C LEU A 4 6.45 10.28 9.39
N VAL A 5 6.34 11.29 10.26
CA VAL A 5 5.87 12.64 9.90
C VAL A 5 6.81 13.32 8.92
N GLY A 6 8.13 13.14 9.08
CA GLY A 6 9.11 13.70 8.14
C GLY A 6 9.07 13.06 6.75
N SER A 7 8.88 11.73 6.67
CA SER A 7 8.78 11.02 5.39
C SER A 7 7.46 11.33 4.68
N GLU A 8 6.35 11.50 5.40
CA GLU A 8 5.07 11.90 4.84
C GLU A 8 5.13 13.29 4.17
N MET A 9 5.82 14.24 4.77
CA MET A 9 6.02 15.57 4.17
C MET A 9 6.86 15.50 2.90
N CYS A 10 7.92 14.71 2.87
CA CYS A 10 8.75 14.51 1.67
C CYS A 10 7.96 13.86 0.52
N ILE A 11 7.04 12.94 0.83
CA ILE A 11 6.16 12.31 -0.15
C ILE A 11 5.26 13.35 -0.82
N ARG A 12 4.59 14.18 -0.03
CA ARG A 12 3.65 15.20 -0.52
C ARG A 12 4.29 16.21 -1.46
N ASP A 13 5.52 16.63 -1.18
CA ASP A 13 6.20 17.63 -2.00
C ASP A 13 6.60 17.10 -3.38
N ARG A 14 6.87 15.81 -3.52
CA ARG A 14 7.38 15.23 -4.77
C ARG A 14 6.29 14.84 -5.76
N ILE A 15 5.12 14.45 -5.28
CA ILE A 15 4.01 13.98 -6.12
C ILE A 15 2.80 14.90 -6.11
N LYS A 16 2.94 16.08 -5.50
CA LYS A 16 1.88 17.07 -5.45
C LYS A 16 1.34 17.39 -6.84
N GLY A 17 0.02 17.22 -7.00
CA GLY A 17 -0.69 17.47 -8.26
C GLY A 17 -0.54 16.37 -9.31
N ARG A 18 0.08 15.22 -8.97
CA ARG A 18 0.16 14.02 -9.83
C ARG A 18 -0.71 12.88 -9.32
N ASP A 19 -1.11 12.93 -8.07
CA ASP A 19 -1.99 11.98 -7.42
C ASP A 19 -3.18 12.74 -6.83
N ILE A 20 -4.39 12.27 -7.11
CA ILE A 20 -5.65 12.89 -6.65
C ILE A 20 -5.75 12.95 -5.11
N THR A 21 -5.04 12.08 -4.40
CA THR A 21 -5.02 12.02 -2.92
C THR A 21 -3.87 12.80 -2.30
N ASP A 22 -2.99 13.43 -3.08
CA ASP A 22 -1.75 14.07 -2.60
C ASP A 22 -0.93 13.14 -1.69
N ALA A 23 -0.77 11.87 -2.12
CA ALA A 23 0.05 10.86 -1.47
C ALA A 23 -0.36 10.46 -0.05
N HIS A 24 -1.51 9.87 0.09
CA HIS A 24 -1.91 9.26 1.35
C HIS A 24 -0.96 8.14 1.77
N VAL A 25 -0.46 8.18 3.00
CA VAL A 25 0.53 7.25 3.52
C VAL A 25 0.10 5.78 3.46
N ASP A 26 -1.19 5.50 3.52
CA ASP A 26 -1.76 4.15 3.46
C ASP A 26 -1.69 3.48 2.08
N PHE A 27 -1.20 4.21 1.06
CA PHE A 27 -0.77 3.64 -0.22
C PHE A 27 0.73 3.33 -0.28
N TYR A 28 1.54 3.93 0.62
CA TYR A 28 3.00 3.82 0.57
C TYR A 28 3.59 2.93 1.64
N ALA A 29 3.11 2.98 2.89
CA ALA A 29 3.66 2.15 3.94
C ALA A 29 2.66 1.92 5.08
N ARG A 30 2.74 0.73 5.70
CA ARG A 30 1.91 0.37 6.85
C ARG A 30 2.67 -0.51 7.83
N PHE A 31 2.46 -0.28 9.12
CA PHE A 31 2.88 -1.21 10.14
C PHE A 31 2.00 -2.46 10.12
N VAL A 32 2.65 -3.63 10.09
CA VAL A 32 2.02 -4.94 10.27
C VAL A 32 1.89 -5.24 11.77
N ARG A 33 2.98 -4.98 12.48
CA ARG A 33 3.15 -5.07 13.94
C ARG A 33 4.38 -4.27 14.34
N ALA A 34 4.65 -4.18 15.64
CA ALA A 34 5.85 -3.51 16.15
C ALA A 34 7.12 -4.03 15.44
N GLY A 35 7.93 -3.11 14.93
CA GLY A 35 9.18 -3.40 14.21
C GLY A 35 9.02 -3.97 12.79
N VAL A 36 7.80 -4.18 12.28
CA VAL A 36 7.57 -4.75 10.94
C VAL A 36 6.68 -3.85 10.10
N VAL A 37 7.16 -3.47 8.93
CA VAL A 37 6.49 -2.58 7.97
C VAL A 37 6.37 -3.28 6.61
N VAL A 38 5.26 -3.07 5.92
CA VAL A 38 5.12 -3.34 4.49
C VAL A 38 5.06 -2.02 3.75
N ALA A 39 5.86 -1.88 2.69
CA ALA A 39 5.98 -0.67 1.89
C ALA A 39 5.68 -0.93 0.42
N ASN A 40 5.16 0.08 -0.27
CA ASN A 40 5.05 0.06 -1.72
C ASN A 40 6.44 0.18 -2.34
N LEU A 41 6.70 -0.58 -3.40
CA LEU A 41 7.89 -0.46 -4.23
C LEU A 41 7.47 -0.53 -5.69
N ASP A 42 7.38 0.61 -6.33
CA ASP A 42 7.12 0.67 -7.75
C ASP A 42 8.40 0.34 -8.53
N ASN A 43 8.34 -0.73 -9.33
CA ASN A 43 9.47 -1.21 -10.13
C ASN A 43 9.46 -0.67 -11.56
N ASP A 44 8.45 0.10 -11.94
CA ASP A 44 8.40 0.73 -13.26
C ASP A 44 9.21 2.04 -13.26
N PRO A 45 10.36 2.10 -13.95
CA PRO A 45 11.20 3.29 -13.96
C PRO A 45 10.54 4.50 -14.64
N ASP A 46 9.51 4.29 -15.44
CA ASP A 46 8.77 5.35 -16.13
C ASP A 46 7.60 5.88 -15.26
N SER A 47 7.31 5.22 -14.15
CA SER A 47 6.31 5.68 -13.20
C SER A 47 6.80 6.87 -12.38
N TYR A 48 5.91 7.82 -12.11
CA TYR A 48 6.21 8.95 -11.23
C TYR A 48 6.50 8.52 -9.77
N ASP A 49 5.98 7.35 -9.36
CA ASP A 49 6.17 6.80 -8.02
C ASP A 49 7.49 6.07 -7.83
N HIS A 50 8.16 5.67 -8.92
CA HIS A 50 9.36 4.85 -8.84
C HIS A 50 10.43 5.41 -7.90
N SER A 51 10.89 6.63 -8.18
CA SER A 51 11.96 7.25 -7.37
C SER A 51 11.51 7.54 -5.93
N VAL A 52 10.24 7.87 -5.74
CA VAL A 52 9.64 8.16 -4.43
C VAL A 52 9.60 6.90 -3.57
N THR A 53 9.15 5.77 -4.13
CA THR A 53 9.08 4.50 -3.39
C THR A 53 10.46 3.94 -3.05
N LEU A 54 11.47 4.14 -3.90
CA LEU A 54 12.87 3.79 -3.59
C LEU A 54 13.39 4.61 -2.41
N GLU A 55 13.17 5.91 -2.38
CA GLU A 55 13.58 6.77 -1.26
C GLU A 55 12.87 6.39 0.04
N HIS A 56 11.56 6.10 -0.02
CA HIS A 56 10.84 5.59 1.14
C HIS A 56 11.44 4.32 1.70
N LEU A 57 11.83 3.41 0.81
CA LEU A 57 12.46 2.15 1.20
C LEU A 57 13.79 2.37 1.93
N GLU A 58 14.61 3.31 1.48
CA GLU A 58 15.87 3.69 2.13
C GLU A 58 15.61 4.28 3.53
N ILE A 59 14.67 5.23 3.63
CA ILE A 59 14.27 5.85 4.90
C ILE A 59 13.76 4.80 5.89
N LEU A 60 12.85 3.93 5.46
CA LEU A 60 12.28 2.90 6.31
C LEU A 60 13.33 1.88 6.80
N ARG A 61 14.28 1.48 5.94
CA ARG A 61 15.38 0.58 6.31
C ARG A 61 16.36 1.21 7.31
N ALA A 62 16.55 2.53 7.23
CA ALA A 62 17.38 3.27 8.17
C ALA A 62 16.67 3.53 9.51
N ALA A 63 15.35 3.53 9.54
CA ALA A 63 14.54 3.87 10.70
C ALA A 63 14.51 2.79 11.79
N SER A 64 14.09 3.21 12.98
CA SER A 64 13.79 2.33 14.11
C SER A 64 12.42 2.70 14.68
N ASP A 65 11.75 1.74 15.31
CA ASP A 65 10.50 2.01 16.02
C ASP A 65 10.71 2.75 17.33
N ALA A 66 9.63 3.01 18.07
CA ALA A 66 9.67 3.74 19.33
C ALA A 66 10.49 3.05 20.43
N ASP A 67 10.69 1.73 20.32
CA ASP A 67 11.51 0.94 21.24
C ASP A 67 12.97 0.80 20.75
N GLY A 68 13.36 1.50 19.68
CA GLY A 68 14.70 1.46 19.10
C GLY A 68 15.00 0.23 18.23
N ARG A 69 13.98 -0.62 17.93
CA ARG A 69 14.17 -1.78 17.05
C ARG A 69 14.26 -1.34 15.59
N LYS A 70 15.27 -1.82 14.88
CA LYS A 70 15.35 -1.63 13.42
C LYS A 70 14.12 -2.22 12.73
N LEU A 71 13.58 -1.48 11.76
CA LEU A 71 12.42 -1.93 11.01
C LEU A 71 12.79 -3.08 10.06
N GLN A 72 12.01 -4.15 10.13
CA GLN A 72 11.97 -5.18 9.11
C GLN A 72 11.00 -4.72 8.01
N VAL A 73 11.53 -4.37 6.83
CA VAL A 73 10.73 -3.82 5.74
C VAL A 73 10.48 -4.90 4.68
N HIS A 74 9.22 -5.20 4.45
CA HIS A 74 8.73 -6.02 3.34
C HIS A 74 8.17 -5.12 2.25
N THR A 75 8.20 -5.56 0.99
CA THR A 75 7.71 -4.76 -0.13
C THR A 75 6.61 -5.46 -0.92
N LEU A 76 5.64 -4.67 -1.37
CA LEU A 76 4.65 -5.04 -2.38
C LEU A 76 4.77 -4.08 -3.56
N SER A 77 4.76 -4.62 -4.77
CA SER A 77 4.75 -3.80 -5.98
C SER A 77 3.35 -3.66 -6.54
N PRO A 78 3.00 -2.52 -7.15
CA PRO A 78 1.75 -2.37 -7.88
C PRO A 78 1.61 -3.42 -9.00
N PRO A 79 0.39 -3.71 -9.48
CA PRO A 79 0.22 -4.57 -10.65
C PRO A 79 0.79 -3.88 -11.89
N MET A 80 1.57 -4.62 -12.69
CA MET A 80 2.09 -4.12 -13.97
C MET A 80 1.03 -4.16 -15.07
N ASN A 81 0.10 -5.11 -14.98
CA ASN A 81 -0.94 -5.35 -15.97
C ASN A 81 -2.32 -5.45 -15.31
N PRO A 82 -2.84 -4.35 -14.74
CA PRO A 82 -4.17 -4.35 -14.14
C PRO A 82 -5.23 -4.62 -15.21
N ARG A 83 -6.34 -5.27 -14.81
CA ARG A 83 -7.44 -5.53 -15.74
C ARG A 83 -7.94 -4.24 -16.38
N GLN A 84 -8.25 -4.31 -17.66
CA GLN A 84 -8.72 -3.18 -18.43
C GLN A 84 -10.25 -3.21 -18.57
N ASN A 85 -10.92 -2.29 -17.87
CA ASN A 85 -12.37 -2.16 -17.88
C ASN A 85 -12.81 -0.69 -17.88
N ARG A 86 -14.09 -0.43 -17.64
CA ARG A 86 -14.65 0.94 -17.63
C ARG A 86 -14.08 1.84 -16.52
N PHE A 87 -13.50 1.26 -15.48
CA PHE A 87 -12.97 1.98 -14.31
C PHE A 87 -11.48 2.31 -14.46
N SER A 88 -10.71 1.41 -15.08
CA SER A 88 -9.24 1.50 -15.16
C SER A 88 -8.74 2.08 -16.48
N ARG A 89 -9.46 1.79 -17.61
CA ARG A 89 -8.96 2.15 -18.94
C ARG A 89 -8.87 3.66 -19.13
N GLY A 90 -7.63 4.15 -19.33
CA GLY A 90 -7.35 5.56 -19.57
C GLY A 90 -7.67 6.49 -18.38
N ASN A 91 -7.83 5.93 -17.21
CA ASN A 91 -8.08 6.69 -15.98
C ASN A 91 -6.75 6.97 -15.25
N PRO A 92 -6.23 8.21 -15.27
CA PRO A 92 -4.99 8.55 -14.59
C PRO A 92 -5.08 8.48 -13.06
N ASP A 93 -6.30 8.55 -12.52
CA ASP A 93 -6.56 8.50 -11.07
C ASP A 93 -6.78 7.08 -10.55
N PHE A 94 -6.62 6.05 -11.40
CA PHE A 94 -6.83 4.66 -11.01
C PHE A 94 -5.73 4.17 -10.06
N ALA A 95 -6.04 4.11 -8.77
CA ALA A 95 -5.10 3.78 -7.70
C ALA A 95 -4.92 2.25 -7.54
N ALA A 96 -4.08 1.64 -8.37
CA ALA A 96 -3.78 0.20 -8.32
C ALA A 96 -2.64 -0.10 -7.34
N GLY A 97 -2.96 -0.30 -6.06
CA GLY A 97 -1.94 -0.58 -5.03
C GLY A 97 -2.41 -1.59 -3.97
N TYR A 98 -1.52 -2.51 -3.56
CA TYR A 98 -1.84 -3.55 -2.57
C TYR A 98 -1.64 -3.11 -1.11
N ILE A 99 -1.01 -1.97 -0.84
CA ILE A 99 -0.76 -1.48 0.53
C ILE A 99 -2.05 -1.04 1.22
N ASN A 100 -3.04 -0.61 0.45
CA ASN A 100 -4.31 -0.12 0.95
C ASN A 100 -5.30 -1.26 1.32
N TYR A 101 -4.79 -2.31 1.99
CA TYR A 101 -5.59 -3.41 2.54
C TYR A 101 -6.21 -3.04 3.90
N PHE A 102 -7.19 -3.82 4.37
CA PHE A 102 -7.82 -3.62 5.67
C PHE A 102 -7.72 -4.89 6.53
N VAL A 103 -7.36 -4.74 7.80
CA VAL A 103 -7.21 -5.86 8.75
C VAL A 103 -8.41 -5.90 9.67
N ILE A 104 -9.07 -7.05 9.72
CA ILE A 104 -10.22 -7.32 10.59
C ILE A 104 -9.94 -8.54 11.46
N ASN A 105 -10.87 -8.85 12.39
CA ASN A 105 -10.80 -10.07 13.18
C ASN A 105 -10.87 -11.30 12.27
N GLY A 106 -9.83 -12.12 12.29
CA GLY A 106 -9.74 -13.35 11.50
C GLY A 106 -9.38 -13.20 10.03
N ALA A 107 -9.33 -11.97 9.47
CA ALA A 107 -9.01 -11.80 8.05
C ALA A 107 -8.20 -10.54 7.73
N VAL A 108 -7.61 -10.55 6.53
CA VAL A 108 -7.04 -9.38 5.84
C VAL A 108 -7.79 -9.23 4.52
N ILE A 109 -8.45 -8.10 4.34
CA ILE A 109 -9.15 -7.77 3.09
C ILE A 109 -8.18 -7.00 2.21
N SER A 110 -7.79 -7.58 1.09
CA SER A 110 -6.78 -7.06 0.17
C SER A 110 -7.41 -6.80 -1.21
N PRO A 111 -6.95 -5.78 -1.94
CA PRO A 111 -7.38 -5.61 -3.33
C PRO A 111 -6.81 -6.70 -4.24
N GLN A 112 -7.48 -6.91 -5.37
CA GLN A 112 -6.95 -7.59 -6.53
C GLN A 112 -7.30 -6.80 -7.80
N PHE A 113 -6.36 -6.76 -8.74
CA PHE A 113 -6.49 -5.96 -9.95
C PHE A 113 -6.47 -6.78 -11.25
N GLY A 114 -6.48 -8.12 -11.15
CA GLY A 114 -6.50 -9.03 -12.29
C GLY A 114 -5.13 -9.36 -12.89
N ASP A 115 -4.06 -8.77 -12.38
CA ASP A 115 -2.69 -9.22 -12.62
C ASP A 115 -2.42 -10.45 -11.74
N ARG A 116 -2.60 -11.64 -12.33
CA ARG A 116 -2.52 -12.90 -11.58
C ARG A 116 -1.23 -13.07 -10.80
N GLN A 117 -0.11 -12.61 -11.35
CA GLN A 117 1.19 -12.76 -10.70
C GLN A 117 1.34 -11.79 -9.53
N ALA A 118 0.96 -10.54 -9.72
CA ALA A 118 1.00 -9.53 -8.68
C ALA A 118 -0.01 -9.80 -7.57
N ASP A 119 -1.25 -10.17 -7.94
CA ASP A 119 -2.30 -10.58 -6.99
C ASP A 119 -1.84 -11.76 -6.11
N ALA A 120 -1.26 -12.80 -6.72
CA ALA A 120 -0.75 -13.97 -5.98
C ALA A 120 0.43 -13.63 -5.06
N LYS A 121 1.35 -12.75 -5.48
CA LYS A 121 2.46 -12.28 -4.64
C LYS A 121 1.93 -11.49 -3.44
N ALA A 122 0.99 -10.57 -3.67
CA ALA A 122 0.37 -9.80 -2.61
C ALA A 122 -0.34 -10.71 -1.60
N HIS A 123 -1.15 -11.66 -2.07
CA HIS A 123 -1.79 -12.66 -1.23
C HIS A 123 -0.78 -13.42 -0.37
N SER A 124 0.26 -13.98 -0.98
CA SER A 124 1.25 -14.82 -0.29
C SER A 124 2.02 -14.04 0.77
N LEU A 125 2.43 -12.80 0.46
CA LEU A 125 3.13 -11.96 1.42
C LEU A 125 2.22 -11.60 2.59
N LEU A 126 0.99 -11.14 2.34
CA LEU A 126 0.05 -10.78 3.40
C LEU A 126 -0.29 -11.99 4.28
N ALA A 127 -0.47 -13.17 3.70
CA ALA A 127 -0.69 -14.40 4.48
C ALA A 127 0.50 -14.72 5.40
N SER A 128 1.73 -14.50 4.95
CA SER A 128 2.93 -14.70 5.76
C SER A 128 3.08 -13.66 6.88
N LEU A 129 2.67 -12.42 6.63
CA LEU A 129 2.76 -11.32 7.59
C LEU A 129 1.67 -11.36 8.67
N TYR A 130 0.52 -11.96 8.37
CA TYR A 130 -0.63 -12.08 9.27
C TYR A 130 -1.00 -13.54 9.55
N PRO A 131 -0.11 -14.32 10.21
CA PRO A 131 -0.39 -15.71 10.52
C PRO A 131 -1.68 -15.83 11.34
N GLY A 132 -2.51 -16.82 10.99
CA GLY A 132 -3.82 -17.06 11.62
C GLY A 132 -4.96 -16.18 11.09
N ARG A 133 -4.72 -15.33 10.08
CA ARG A 133 -5.75 -14.58 9.37
C ARG A 133 -5.90 -15.08 7.93
N GLN A 134 -7.13 -15.18 7.47
CA GLN A 134 -7.43 -15.48 6.07
C GLN A 134 -7.21 -14.22 5.22
N VAL A 135 -6.45 -14.32 4.14
CA VAL A 135 -6.37 -13.23 3.14
C VAL A 135 -7.50 -13.39 2.14
N ILE A 136 -8.35 -12.37 2.03
CA ILE A 136 -9.49 -12.33 1.10
C ILE A 136 -9.20 -11.22 0.10
N GLN A 137 -9.09 -11.57 -1.17
CA GLN A 137 -8.89 -10.60 -2.24
C GLN A 137 -10.20 -10.22 -2.91
N LEU A 138 -10.42 -8.91 -3.09
CA LEU A 138 -11.64 -8.36 -3.69
C LEU A 138 -11.29 -7.51 -4.93
N ASP A 139 -12.13 -7.61 -5.94
CA ASP A 139 -12.17 -6.62 -7.03
C ASP A 139 -12.68 -5.30 -6.48
N ILE A 140 -11.84 -4.29 -6.51
CA ILE A 140 -12.16 -2.94 -6.02
C ILE A 140 -12.02 -1.87 -7.10
N ASP A 141 -12.04 -2.24 -8.38
CA ASP A 141 -11.79 -1.32 -9.48
C ASP A 141 -12.69 -0.08 -9.43
N ALA A 142 -13.93 -0.22 -8.96
CA ALA A 142 -14.84 0.91 -8.79
C ALA A 142 -14.40 1.91 -7.70
N ILE A 143 -13.74 1.43 -6.64
CA ILE A 143 -13.18 2.28 -5.57
C ILE A 143 -11.86 2.90 -6.08
N ALA A 144 -11.01 2.07 -6.68
CA ALA A 144 -9.72 2.49 -7.23
C ALA A 144 -9.85 3.57 -8.30
N ALA A 145 -10.96 3.59 -9.05
CA ALA A 145 -11.26 4.61 -10.07
C ALA A 145 -11.36 6.03 -9.50
N GLY A 146 -11.63 6.18 -8.21
CA GLY A 146 -11.67 7.46 -7.52
C GLY A 146 -10.40 7.79 -6.73
N GLY A 147 -9.28 7.10 -7.02
CA GLY A 147 -8.00 7.31 -6.33
C GLY A 147 -7.91 6.71 -4.94
N GLY A 148 -8.89 5.88 -4.53
CA GLY A 148 -8.95 5.26 -3.20
C GLY A 148 -8.71 3.76 -3.19
N GLY A 149 -8.72 3.17 -2.00
CA GLY A 149 -8.63 1.73 -1.80
C GLY A 149 -9.50 1.25 -0.63
N ILE A 150 -9.32 0.01 -0.21
CA ILE A 150 -10.14 -0.62 0.83
C ILE A 150 -10.01 0.13 2.16
N HIS A 151 -8.78 0.49 2.55
CA HIS A 151 -8.54 1.21 3.80
C HIS A 151 -9.21 2.58 3.81
N CYS A 152 -9.22 3.28 2.67
CA CYS A 152 -9.80 4.61 2.52
C CYS A 152 -11.32 4.64 2.78
N VAL A 153 -12.02 3.54 2.52
CA VAL A 153 -13.49 3.42 2.67
C VAL A 153 -13.90 2.60 3.89
N THR A 154 -12.96 2.27 4.78
CA THR A 154 -13.19 1.45 5.95
C THR A 154 -12.78 2.17 7.23
N HIS A 155 -13.38 1.77 8.36
CA HIS A 155 -13.03 2.30 9.67
C HIS A 155 -13.16 1.20 10.73
N GLN A 156 -12.20 1.18 11.68
CA GLN A 156 -12.29 0.26 12.81
C GLN A 156 -13.21 0.83 13.88
N GLN A 157 -14.12 -0.01 14.35
CA GLN A 157 -14.88 0.24 15.56
C GLN A 157 -14.33 -0.67 16.66
N PRO A 158 -13.59 -0.11 17.67
CA PRO A 158 -13.15 -0.91 18.80
C PRO A 158 -14.33 -1.52 19.54
N GLY A 159 -14.22 -2.80 19.91
CA GLY A 159 -15.19 -3.44 20.82
C GLY A 159 -15.07 -2.83 22.23
N LEU A 160 -16.19 -2.80 22.96
CA LEU A 160 -16.23 -2.47 24.38
C LEU A 160 -15.77 -3.66 25.20
#